data_a54800f4f5b7e56b36004b4108dd8493
#
_entry.id   a54800f4f5b7e56b36004b4108dd8493
#
_cell.length_a   1.000
_cell.length_b   1.000
_cell.length_c   1.000
_cell.angle_alpha   90.00
_cell.angle_beta   90.00
_cell.angle_gamma   90.00
#
_symmetry.space_group_name_H-M   'P 1'
#
loop_
_entity.id
_entity.type
_entity.pdbx_description
1 polymer ?
#
loop_
_entity_poly.entity_id
_entity_poly.type
_entity_poly.pdbx_seq_one_letter_code
_entity_poly.pdbx_strand_id
1 'polypeptide(L)'
;MPIKPNFTAADIRARMNQEIERRKRGLITQLLYIGEECLKQARSGHKYLNQTGNLCSSIGYCVLVDGEIVHEGEWKQTSEGKGGEKDGKTGSSQGVAFLHELAAKQTTQGIVFLMVAGMPYAQYVEAMSLDVLDTSEQMAERKIKAMRNRLFKTK
;
A
#
# COMPACT_ATOMS: atom_id res chain seq x y z
N MET A 1 -19.58 52.63 8.96
CA MET A 1 -18.91 51.74 9.92
C MET A 1 -18.08 50.74 9.14
N PRO A 2 -16.77 50.72 9.29
CA PRO A 2 -15.96 49.70 8.65
C PRO A 2 -16.24 48.35 9.33
N ILE A 3 -16.59 47.35 8.55
CA ILE A 3 -16.76 45.95 9.01
C ILE A 3 -15.37 45.41 9.31
N LYS A 4 -15.07 45.16 10.59
CA LYS A 4 -13.84 44.49 10.99
C LYS A 4 -14.04 43.00 10.91
N PRO A 5 -13.13 42.24 10.26
CA PRO A 5 -13.24 40.78 10.24
C PRO A 5 -13.10 40.23 11.67
N ASN A 6 -13.98 39.30 12.04
CA ASN A 6 -14.00 38.66 13.36
C ASN A 6 -13.10 37.40 13.40
N PHE A 7 -12.03 37.36 12.59
CA PHE A 7 -11.08 36.25 12.53
C PHE A 7 -9.66 36.78 12.37
N THR A 8 -8.71 36.05 12.92
CA THR A 8 -7.27 36.36 12.85
C THR A 8 -6.57 35.50 11.78
N ALA A 9 -5.37 35.89 11.37
CA ALA A 9 -4.53 35.07 10.50
C ALA A 9 -4.22 33.69 11.12
N ALA A 10 -4.17 33.61 12.44
CA ALA A 10 -3.99 32.36 13.17
C ALA A 10 -5.22 31.43 13.01
N ASP A 11 -6.43 31.98 13.06
CA ASP A 11 -7.68 31.21 12.85
C ASP A 11 -7.76 30.64 11.45
N ILE A 12 -7.32 31.38 10.44
CA ILE A 12 -7.26 30.93 9.05
C ILE A 12 -6.27 29.77 8.93
N ARG A 13 -5.06 29.92 9.48
CA ARG A 13 -4.04 28.84 9.46
C ARG A 13 -4.52 27.57 10.16
N ALA A 14 -5.17 27.70 11.31
CA ALA A 14 -5.73 26.59 12.06
C ALA A 14 -6.78 25.83 11.23
N ARG A 15 -7.70 26.54 10.58
CA ARG A 15 -8.70 25.93 9.68
C ARG A 15 -8.09 25.27 8.47
N MET A 16 -7.08 25.89 7.86
CA MET A 16 -6.35 25.31 6.73
C MET A 16 -5.65 23.99 7.13
N ASN A 17 -4.95 24.00 8.26
CA ASN A 17 -4.29 22.80 8.78
C ASN A 17 -5.29 21.68 9.08
N GLN A 18 -6.41 22.00 9.70
CA GLN A 18 -7.47 21.04 9.98
C GLN A 18 -8.04 20.41 8.68
N GLU A 19 -8.25 21.23 7.64
CA GLU A 19 -8.72 20.73 6.35
C GLU A 19 -7.68 19.85 5.64
N ILE A 20 -6.41 20.22 5.70
CA ILE A 20 -5.29 19.41 5.17
C ILE A 20 -5.26 18.05 5.86
N GLU A 21 -5.31 18.01 7.18
CA GLU A 21 -5.31 16.77 7.95
C GLU A 21 -6.54 15.91 7.68
N ARG A 22 -7.71 16.53 7.50
CA ARG A 22 -8.93 15.82 7.10
C ARG A 22 -8.77 15.16 5.73
N ARG A 23 -8.19 15.87 4.75
CA ARG A 23 -7.93 15.35 3.41
C ARG A 23 -6.88 14.23 3.41
N LYS A 24 -5.80 14.39 4.19
CA LYS A 24 -4.78 13.33 4.37
C LYS A 24 -5.42 12.03 4.87
N ARG A 25 -6.23 12.10 5.93
CA ARG A 25 -6.94 10.92 6.45
C ARG A 25 -7.84 10.28 5.40
N GLY A 26 -8.57 11.07 4.63
CA GLY A 26 -9.41 10.56 3.54
C GLY A 26 -8.61 9.85 2.46
N LEU A 27 -7.44 10.39 2.08
CA LEU A 27 -6.51 9.77 1.13
C LEU A 27 -5.97 8.45 1.66
N ILE A 28 -5.52 8.41 2.91
CA ILE A 28 -5.02 7.19 3.56
C ILE A 28 -6.11 6.12 3.53
N THR A 29 -7.33 6.44 3.96
CA THR A 29 -8.46 5.49 3.95
C THR A 29 -8.71 4.91 2.55
N GLN A 30 -8.65 5.72 1.50
CA GLN A 30 -8.82 5.24 0.14
C GLN A 30 -7.65 4.37 -0.32
N LEU A 31 -6.41 4.70 0.06
CA LEU A 31 -5.24 3.87 -0.24
C LEU A 31 -5.30 2.52 0.47
N LEU A 32 -5.82 2.46 1.69
CA LEU A 32 -6.05 1.20 2.40
C LEU A 32 -7.04 0.31 1.64
N TYR A 33 -8.15 0.88 1.18
CA TYR A 33 -9.12 0.15 0.37
C TYR A 33 -8.49 -0.40 -0.93
N ILE A 34 -7.72 0.43 -1.63
CA ILE A 34 -6.98 0.02 -2.83
C ILE A 34 -5.98 -1.09 -2.49
N GLY A 35 -5.27 -0.96 -1.37
CA GLY A 35 -4.30 -1.95 -0.90
C GLY A 35 -4.92 -3.32 -0.64
N GLU A 36 -6.06 -3.36 0.04
CA GLU A 36 -6.79 -4.61 0.29
C GLU A 36 -7.28 -5.27 -1.00
N GLU A 37 -7.80 -4.48 -1.96
CA GLU A 37 -8.20 -5.02 -3.26
C GLU A 37 -7.02 -5.55 -4.07
N CYS A 38 -5.89 -4.83 -4.08
CA CYS A 38 -4.66 -5.27 -4.74
C CYS A 38 -4.10 -6.53 -4.09
N LEU A 39 -4.10 -6.60 -2.76
CA LEU A 39 -3.66 -7.76 -2.01
C LEU A 39 -4.51 -8.99 -2.31
N LYS A 40 -5.84 -8.82 -2.33
CA LYS A 40 -6.77 -9.86 -2.73
C LYS A 40 -6.51 -10.33 -4.17
N GLN A 41 -6.33 -9.41 -5.11
CA GLN A 41 -6.03 -9.73 -6.51
C GLN A 41 -4.71 -10.51 -6.63
N ALA A 42 -3.64 -10.06 -6.00
CA ALA A 42 -2.34 -10.71 -6.06
C ALA A 42 -2.36 -12.12 -5.46
N ARG A 43 -3.10 -12.32 -4.37
CA ARG A 43 -3.20 -13.62 -3.69
C ARG A 43 -4.15 -14.61 -4.36
N SER A 44 -5.17 -14.15 -5.09
CA SER A 44 -6.19 -15.01 -5.72
C SER A 44 -6.15 -15.06 -7.24
N GLY A 45 -5.58 -14.03 -7.89
CA GLY A 45 -5.56 -13.89 -9.35
C GLY A 45 -4.28 -14.40 -10.03
N HIS A 46 -3.35 -14.97 -9.28
CA HIS A 46 -2.05 -15.43 -9.79
C HIS A 46 -2.18 -16.59 -10.78
N LYS A 47 -1.24 -16.69 -11.71
CA LYS A 47 -1.15 -17.75 -12.72
C LYS A 47 -0.09 -18.81 -12.39
N TYR A 48 0.73 -18.61 -11.35
CA TYR A 48 1.74 -19.55 -10.92
C TYR A 48 1.15 -20.65 -10.02
N LEU A 49 1.79 -21.82 -10.04
CA LEU A 49 1.43 -22.92 -9.14
C LEU A 49 1.91 -22.61 -7.72
N ASN A 50 0.98 -22.40 -6.80
CA ASN A 50 1.28 -22.09 -5.41
C ASN A 50 1.58 -23.34 -4.58
N GLN A 51 2.77 -23.97 -4.83
CA GLN A 51 3.11 -25.27 -4.23
C GLN A 51 3.24 -25.24 -2.70
N THR A 52 3.87 -24.19 -2.17
CA THR A 52 4.19 -24.09 -0.75
C THR A 52 3.35 -23.04 -0.03
N GLY A 53 2.61 -22.22 -0.74
CA GLY A 53 1.90 -21.07 -0.18
C GLY A 53 2.80 -19.89 0.18
N ASN A 54 4.13 -20.05 0.10
CA ASN A 54 5.06 -19.03 0.58
C ASN A 54 5.05 -17.76 -0.27
N LEU A 55 4.95 -17.89 -1.60
CA LEU A 55 4.93 -16.71 -2.47
C LEU A 55 3.70 -15.84 -2.22
N CYS A 56 2.50 -16.43 -2.24
CA CYS A 56 1.26 -15.71 -1.92
C CYS A 56 1.28 -15.09 -0.52
N SER A 57 1.83 -15.82 0.46
CA SER A 57 1.90 -15.35 1.85
C SER A 57 2.93 -14.24 2.04
N SER A 58 3.92 -14.12 1.15
CA SER A 58 4.93 -13.07 1.17
C SER A 58 4.49 -11.76 0.54
N ILE A 59 3.30 -11.72 -0.06
CA ILE A 59 2.76 -10.51 -0.66
C ILE A 59 2.07 -9.68 0.43
N GLY A 60 2.41 -8.40 0.50
CA GLY A 60 1.81 -7.46 1.43
C GLY A 60 1.96 -6.03 0.96
N TYR A 61 1.35 -5.11 1.69
CA TYR A 61 1.45 -3.68 1.40
C TYR A 61 1.50 -2.86 2.68
N CYS A 62 1.99 -1.63 2.57
CA CYS A 62 1.84 -0.62 3.61
C CYS A 62 1.60 0.76 3.02
N VAL A 63 1.12 1.66 3.85
CA VAL A 63 1.03 3.10 3.57
C VAL A 63 1.96 3.82 4.52
N LEU A 64 2.82 4.65 3.94
CA LEU A 64 3.73 5.52 4.70
C LEU A 64 3.26 6.97 4.59
N VAL A 65 3.50 7.72 5.65
CA VAL A 65 3.36 9.18 5.67
C VAL A 65 4.67 9.76 6.19
N ASP A 66 5.30 10.58 5.37
CA ASP A 66 6.57 11.24 5.69
C ASP A 66 7.69 10.26 6.13
N GLY A 67 7.69 9.05 5.53
CA GLY A 67 8.65 7.99 5.78
C GLY A 67 8.28 7.03 6.92
N GLU A 68 7.19 7.26 7.64
CA GLU A 68 6.71 6.38 8.71
C GLU A 68 5.53 5.51 8.26
N ILE A 69 5.55 4.23 8.61
CA ILE A 69 4.44 3.32 8.33
C ILE A 69 3.26 3.70 9.23
N VAL A 70 2.16 4.15 8.62
CA VAL A 70 0.92 4.48 9.33
C VAL A 70 -0.11 3.35 9.27
N HIS A 71 0.02 2.46 8.30
CA HIS A 71 -0.79 1.26 8.18
C HIS A 71 -0.04 0.18 7.39
N GLU A 72 -0.28 -1.06 7.78
CA GLU A 72 0.24 -2.26 7.12
C GLU A 72 -0.90 -3.25 6.92
N GLY A 73 -0.96 -3.87 5.75
CA GLY A 73 -1.96 -4.90 5.42
C GLY A 73 -1.79 -6.16 6.26
N GLU A 74 -2.83 -6.96 6.38
CA GLU A 74 -2.80 -8.16 7.18
C GLU A 74 -1.92 -9.25 6.54
N TRP A 75 -0.97 -9.76 7.31
CA TRP A 75 -0.12 -10.86 6.91
C TRP A 75 -0.71 -12.19 7.39
N LYS A 76 -1.05 -13.04 6.42
CA LYS A 76 -1.56 -14.38 6.71
C LYS A 76 -0.79 -15.40 5.91
N GLN A 77 -0.35 -16.47 6.58
CA GLN A 77 0.13 -17.65 5.86
C GLN A 77 -1.05 -18.31 5.16
N THR A 78 -0.98 -18.44 3.83
CA THR A 78 -2.05 -19.12 3.08
C THR A 78 -2.03 -20.62 3.38
N SER A 79 -3.21 -21.22 3.49
CA SER A 79 -3.39 -22.67 3.63
C SER A 79 -3.34 -23.40 2.29
N GLU A 80 -3.30 -22.67 1.18
CA GLU A 80 -3.16 -23.26 -0.15
C GLU A 80 -1.71 -23.72 -0.35
N GLY A 81 -1.55 -24.95 -0.80
CA GLY A 81 -0.25 -25.59 -0.94
C GLY A 81 0.22 -26.29 0.35
N LYS A 82 1.29 -27.05 0.25
CA LYS A 82 1.91 -27.76 1.38
C LYS A 82 2.78 -26.82 2.21
N GLY A 83 2.25 -25.68 2.66
CA GLY A 83 2.97 -24.63 3.36
C GLY A 83 4.27 -25.14 4.02
N GLY A 84 5.39 -24.70 3.55
CA GLY A 84 6.70 -25.17 4.03
C GLY A 84 7.51 -24.03 4.59
N GLU A 85 8.10 -24.24 5.76
CA GLU A 85 9.23 -23.44 6.19
C GLU A 85 10.43 -23.83 5.31
N LYS A 86 11.00 -22.86 4.61
CA LYS A 86 12.31 -23.01 4.01
C LYS A 86 13.30 -22.22 4.87
N ASP A 87 14.29 -22.89 5.39
CA ASP A 87 15.30 -22.29 6.29
C ASP A 87 14.72 -21.70 7.58
N GLY A 88 13.61 -22.25 8.09
CA GLY A 88 12.93 -21.81 9.31
C GLY A 88 12.14 -20.50 9.17
N LYS A 89 11.90 -20.03 7.92
CA LYS A 89 11.15 -18.81 7.65
C LYS A 89 9.95 -19.09 6.79
N THR A 90 8.76 -18.62 7.22
CA THR A 90 7.53 -18.65 6.42
C THR A 90 7.52 -17.53 5.37
N GLY A 91 6.70 -17.67 4.32
CA GLY A 91 6.53 -16.63 3.32
C GLY A 91 6.08 -15.29 3.92
N SER A 92 5.14 -15.32 4.89
CA SER A 92 4.67 -14.12 5.56
C SER A 92 5.78 -13.40 6.33
N SER A 93 6.62 -14.11 7.09
CA SER A 93 7.73 -13.48 7.83
C SER A 93 8.79 -12.87 6.91
N GLN A 94 9.07 -13.50 5.76
CA GLN A 94 9.96 -12.95 4.75
C GLN A 94 9.35 -11.71 4.09
N GLY A 95 8.04 -11.73 3.81
CA GLY A 95 7.32 -10.59 3.28
C GLY A 95 7.37 -9.38 4.20
N VAL A 96 7.08 -9.58 5.49
CA VAL A 96 7.18 -8.52 6.52
C VAL A 96 8.58 -7.93 6.57
N ALA A 97 9.61 -8.78 6.68
CA ALA A 97 10.99 -8.31 6.76
C ALA A 97 11.39 -7.48 5.54
N PHE A 98 11.04 -7.93 4.35
CA PHE A 98 11.34 -7.24 3.10
C PHE A 98 10.59 -5.90 2.98
N LEU A 99 9.30 -5.88 3.35
CA LEU A 99 8.50 -4.65 3.35
C LEU A 99 9.09 -3.61 4.29
N HIS A 100 9.44 -4.00 5.52
CA HIS A 100 10.03 -3.08 6.49
C HIS A 100 11.42 -2.59 6.06
N GLU A 101 12.23 -3.44 5.43
CA GLU A 101 13.51 -3.02 4.84
C GLU A 101 13.33 -1.94 3.76
N LEU A 102 12.37 -2.15 2.85
CA LEU A 102 12.07 -1.18 1.81
C LEU A 102 11.44 0.09 2.37
N ALA A 103 10.54 -0.03 3.34
CA ALA A 103 9.92 1.10 4.00
C ALA A 103 10.96 1.99 4.71
N ALA A 104 11.94 1.38 5.38
CA ALA A 104 13.03 2.11 6.04
C ALA A 104 13.93 2.90 5.06
N LYS A 105 13.97 2.49 3.79
CA LYS A 105 14.71 3.19 2.73
C LYS A 105 13.91 4.34 2.11
N GLN A 106 12.60 4.46 2.43
CA GLN A 106 11.77 5.53 1.90
C GLN A 106 11.97 6.82 2.68
N THR A 107 12.62 7.78 2.04
CA THR A 107 12.85 9.12 2.62
C THR A 107 11.93 10.18 2.02
N THR A 108 11.01 9.78 1.15
CA THR A 108 10.10 10.68 0.45
C THR A 108 9.08 11.28 1.42
N GLN A 109 8.97 12.60 1.41
CA GLN A 109 7.90 13.28 2.12
C GLN A 109 6.56 13.11 1.40
N GLY A 110 5.48 13.03 2.18
CA GLY A 110 4.13 12.84 1.69
C GLY A 110 3.62 11.41 1.91
N ILE A 111 2.59 11.03 1.16
CA ILE A 111 1.94 9.73 1.29
C ILE A 111 2.49 8.79 0.24
N VAL A 112 3.02 7.65 0.67
CA VAL A 112 3.57 6.58 -0.20
C VAL A 112 2.80 5.30 0.02
N PHE A 113 2.36 4.68 -1.07
CA PHE A 113 1.80 3.33 -1.08
C PHE A 113 2.88 2.36 -1.56
N LEU A 114 3.19 1.36 -0.76
CA LEU A 114 4.21 0.35 -1.06
C LEU A 114 3.59 -1.04 -1.00
N MET A 115 3.76 -1.83 -2.08
CA MET A 115 3.35 -3.22 -2.16
C MET A 115 4.55 -4.09 -2.53
N VAL A 116 4.69 -5.25 -1.90
CA VAL A 116 5.85 -6.12 -2.07
C VAL A 116 5.47 -7.59 -2.19
N ALA A 117 6.35 -8.36 -2.83
CA ALA A 117 6.40 -9.81 -2.77
C ALA A 117 7.78 -10.21 -2.22
N GLY A 118 7.83 -10.68 -0.97
CA GLY A 118 9.09 -10.81 -0.22
C GLY A 118 9.90 -12.08 -0.50
N MET A 119 9.42 -12.99 -1.35
CA MET A 119 10.20 -14.18 -1.70
C MET A 119 11.30 -13.84 -2.71
N PRO A 120 12.54 -14.32 -2.51
CA PRO A 120 13.66 -14.00 -3.40
C PRO A 120 13.45 -14.42 -4.86
N TYR A 121 12.62 -15.44 -5.08
CA TYR A 121 12.30 -15.92 -6.43
C TYR A 121 11.08 -15.24 -7.06
N ALA A 122 10.41 -14.33 -6.37
CA ALA A 122 9.22 -13.63 -6.89
C ALA A 122 9.49 -12.96 -8.24
N GLN A 123 10.65 -12.32 -8.38
CA GLN A 123 11.06 -11.66 -9.61
C GLN A 123 11.19 -12.63 -10.79
N TYR A 124 11.68 -13.85 -10.55
CA TYR A 124 11.78 -14.87 -11.60
C TYR A 124 10.42 -15.37 -12.05
N VAL A 125 9.49 -15.53 -11.10
CA VAL A 125 8.09 -15.93 -11.39
C VAL A 125 7.40 -14.85 -12.20
N GLU A 126 7.58 -13.58 -11.84
CA GLU A 126 7.07 -12.43 -12.59
C GLU A 126 7.63 -12.40 -14.03
N ALA A 127 8.94 -12.59 -14.18
CA ALA A 127 9.61 -12.62 -15.49
C ALA A 127 9.10 -13.75 -16.41
N MET A 128 8.51 -14.80 -15.86
CA MET A 128 7.82 -15.85 -16.61
C MET A 128 6.37 -15.50 -16.98
N SER A 129 5.96 -14.27 -16.80
CA SER A 129 4.58 -13.77 -17.02
C SER A 129 3.49 -14.51 -16.23
N LEU A 130 3.84 -14.94 -15.03
CA LEU A 130 2.94 -15.69 -14.14
C LEU A 130 2.18 -14.80 -13.13
N ASP A 131 2.29 -13.48 -13.30
CA ASP A 131 1.50 -12.46 -12.58
C ASP A 131 1.60 -12.56 -11.06
N VAL A 132 2.72 -12.11 -10.50
CA VAL A 132 2.88 -11.98 -9.05
C VAL A 132 2.28 -10.65 -8.57
N LEU A 133 2.69 -9.53 -9.16
CA LEU A 133 2.25 -8.17 -8.81
C LEU A 133 1.78 -7.32 -10.00
N ASP A 134 2.11 -7.68 -11.25
CA ASP A 134 1.84 -6.87 -12.44
C ASP A 134 0.38 -6.41 -12.56
N THR A 135 -0.58 -7.33 -12.44
CA THR A 135 -2.01 -6.99 -12.50
C THR A 135 -2.43 -6.10 -11.33
N SER A 136 -1.88 -6.34 -10.14
CA SER A 136 -2.17 -5.54 -8.95
C SER A 136 -1.58 -4.14 -9.06
N GLU A 137 -0.38 -3.99 -9.62
CA GLU A 137 0.24 -2.70 -9.91
C GLU A 137 -0.61 -1.88 -10.88
N GLN A 138 -1.01 -2.47 -12.01
CA GLN A 138 -1.88 -1.81 -12.99
C GLN A 138 -3.23 -1.40 -12.39
N MET A 139 -3.79 -2.24 -11.51
CA MET A 139 -5.04 -1.94 -10.81
C MET A 139 -4.85 -0.77 -9.84
N ALA A 140 -3.77 -0.79 -9.05
CA ALA A 140 -3.43 0.29 -8.12
C ALA A 140 -3.25 1.61 -8.86
N GLU A 141 -2.47 1.63 -9.95
CA GLU A 141 -2.26 2.83 -10.75
C GLU A 141 -3.57 3.43 -11.28
N ARG A 142 -4.44 2.61 -11.86
CA ARG A 142 -5.74 3.07 -12.38
C ARG A 142 -6.60 3.68 -11.27
N LYS A 143 -6.66 3.03 -10.12
CA LYS A 143 -7.48 3.49 -8.98
C LYS A 143 -6.92 4.76 -8.36
N ILE A 144 -5.59 4.86 -8.20
CA ILE A 144 -4.93 6.05 -7.69
C ILE A 144 -5.10 7.24 -8.65
N LYS A 145 -4.96 7.02 -9.96
CA LYS A 145 -5.23 8.05 -10.97
C LYS A 145 -6.69 8.53 -10.92
N ALA A 146 -7.65 7.62 -10.80
CA ALA A 146 -9.07 7.96 -10.68
C ALA A 146 -9.37 8.74 -9.39
N MET A 147 -8.76 8.33 -8.27
CA MET A 147 -8.86 9.03 -6.98
C MET A 147 -8.29 10.45 -7.09
N ARG A 148 -7.09 10.61 -7.63
CA ARG A 148 -6.47 11.91 -7.86
C ARG A 148 -7.35 12.82 -8.71
N ASN A 149 -7.88 12.31 -9.82
CA ASN A 149 -8.74 13.10 -10.71
C ASN A 149 -10.03 13.55 -10.04
N ARG A 150 -10.60 12.75 -9.12
CA ARG A 150 -11.78 13.16 -8.32
C ARG A 150 -11.47 14.26 -7.34
N LEU A 151 -10.30 14.20 -6.70
CA LEU A 151 -9.88 15.15 -5.66
C LEU A 151 -9.46 16.51 -6.24
N PHE A 152 -8.88 16.51 -7.43
CA PHE A 152 -8.32 17.70 -8.08
C PHE A 152 -9.14 18.17 -9.29
N LYS A 153 -10.35 17.63 -9.55
CA LYS A 153 -11.28 18.23 -10.48
C LYS A 153 -11.73 19.58 -9.89
N THR A 154 -11.07 20.61 -10.35
CA THR A 154 -11.62 21.97 -10.26
C THR A 154 -12.88 21.99 -11.13
N LYS A 155 -14.01 22.42 -10.53
CA LYS A 155 -15.22 22.74 -11.29
C LYS A 155 -14.96 23.97 -12.14
#